data_09d2afb6c236d8c6e0a1e1ca21dd5fdc
#
_entry.id   09d2afb6c236d8c6e0a1e1ca21dd5fdc
#
_cell.length_a   1.000
_cell.length_b   1.000
_cell.length_c   1.000
_cell.angle_alpha   90.00
_cell.angle_beta   90.00
_cell.angle_gamma   90.00
#
_symmetry.space_group_name_H-M   'P 1'
#
loop_
_entity.id
_entity.type
_entity.pdbx_description
1 polymer ?
#
loop_
_entity_poly.entity_id
_entity_poly.type
_entity_poly.pdbx_seq_one_letter_code
_entity_poly.pdbx_strand_id
1 'polypeptide(L)'
;SCSTLKDPSSYNGQEHTIEAVTFIDYDSFIALNAQRNNPDEKYLKIKKRLIEKLLNSFKKILPVVCGHIVNVELGTPITNEFYINATKGNVYGTEKGFWQTGPFSFTNKSEINNLYMCGSSIMSHGVAGASYTGVKAAAKILGCTETDLLKTDGTQEIRIYEAEDDSQWPEWIHKKIAKKKKRTKSKMNTEVNLKE
;
A
#
# COMPACT_ATOMS: atom_id res chain seq x y z
N SER A 1 -7.51 -9.02 -15.08
CA SER A 1 -7.02 -10.01 -14.12
C SER A 1 -8.12 -10.97 -13.73
N CYS A 2 -7.81 -12.24 -13.56
CA CYS A 2 -8.74 -13.24 -13.01
C CYS A 2 -8.14 -13.80 -11.72
N SER A 3 -8.67 -13.38 -10.58
CA SER A 3 -8.11 -13.69 -9.26
C SER A 3 -8.16 -15.18 -8.98
N THR A 4 -9.28 -15.83 -9.28
CA THR A 4 -9.52 -17.26 -9.03
C THR A 4 -8.71 -18.20 -9.94
N LEU A 5 -8.19 -17.71 -11.08
CA LEU A 5 -7.21 -18.47 -11.87
C LEU A 5 -5.79 -18.29 -11.37
N LYS A 6 -5.48 -17.15 -10.76
CA LYS A 6 -4.16 -16.88 -10.15
C LYS A 6 -3.98 -17.61 -8.83
N ASP A 7 -5.04 -17.66 -8.06
CA ASP A 7 -5.11 -18.36 -6.78
C ASP A 7 -6.29 -19.37 -6.80
N PRO A 8 -6.03 -20.62 -7.18
CA PRO A 8 -7.06 -21.65 -7.22
C PRO A 8 -7.72 -21.92 -5.86
N SER A 9 -7.07 -21.58 -4.74
CA SER A 9 -7.65 -21.75 -3.40
C SER A 9 -8.84 -20.83 -3.14
N SER A 10 -8.93 -19.72 -3.86
CA SER A 10 -10.05 -18.78 -3.80
C SER A 10 -11.25 -19.17 -4.69
N TYR A 11 -11.13 -20.22 -5.48
CA TYR A 11 -12.19 -20.68 -6.37
C TYR A 11 -13.22 -21.54 -5.64
N ASN A 12 -14.48 -21.13 -5.69
CA ASN A 12 -15.59 -21.83 -5.02
C ASN A 12 -16.15 -23.05 -5.79
N GLY A 13 -15.56 -23.39 -6.93
CA GLY A 13 -16.01 -24.49 -7.80
C GLY A 13 -17.11 -24.11 -8.79
N GLN A 14 -17.63 -22.91 -8.77
CA GLN A 14 -18.78 -22.47 -9.59
C GLN A 14 -18.47 -21.21 -10.42
N GLU A 15 -17.91 -20.17 -9.81
CA GLU A 15 -17.80 -18.86 -10.41
C GLU A 15 -16.37 -18.34 -10.37
N HIS A 16 -15.96 -17.67 -11.44
CA HIS A 16 -14.70 -16.94 -11.52
C HIS A 16 -14.91 -15.44 -11.34
N THR A 17 -14.01 -14.81 -10.62
CA THR A 17 -13.97 -13.35 -10.47
C THR A 17 -12.96 -12.75 -11.42
N ILE A 18 -13.41 -11.80 -12.25
CA ILE A 18 -12.56 -11.06 -13.19
C ILE A 18 -12.58 -9.58 -12.81
N GLU A 19 -11.40 -9.00 -12.74
CA GLU A 19 -11.19 -7.59 -12.48
C GLU A 19 -10.70 -6.89 -13.75
N ALA A 20 -11.37 -5.81 -14.13
CA ALA A 20 -10.95 -4.89 -15.16
C ALA A 20 -10.70 -3.52 -14.56
N VAL A 21 -9.52 -2.96 -14.79
CA VAL A 21 -9.10 -1.67 -14.25
C VAL A 21 -8.86 -0.69 -15.39
N THR A 22 -9.35 0.54 -15.22
CA THR A 22 -9.09 1.65 -16.12
C THR A 22 -8.84 2.93 -15.33
N PHE A 23 -8.19 3.90 -15.95
CA PHE A 23 -7.97 5.21 -15.35
C PHE A 23 -9.14 6.14 -15.72
N ILE A 24 -9.55 6.93 -14.73
CA ILE A 24 -10.60 7.95 -14.90
C ILE A 24 -10.23 9.16 -14.04
N ASP A 25 -10.56 10.35 -14.54
CA ASP A 25 -10.33 11.59 -13.83
C ASP A 25 -11.31 11.75 -12.66
N TYR A 26 -10.77 12.08 -11.47
CA TYR A 26 -11.55 12.32 -10.26
C TYR A 26 -12.47 13.55 -10.40
N ASP A 27 -11.98 14.60 -11.07
CA ASP A 27 -12.74 15.87 -11.17
C ASP A 27 -14.08 15.68 -11.90
N SER A 28 -14.18 14.65 -12.74
CA SER A 28 -15.45 14.23 -13.36
C SER A 28 -16.51 13.77 -12.36
N PHE A 29 -16.12 13.47 -11.12
CA PHE A 29 -17.01 12.98 -10.06
C PHE A 29 -17.29 14.01 -8.96
N ILE A 30 -16.51 15.09 -8.84
CA ILE A 30 -16.65 16.10 -7.77
C ILE A 30 -18.06 16.69 -7.69
N ALA A 31 -18.68 16.95 -8.84
CA ALA A 31 -20.02 17.54 -8.91
C ALA A 31 -21.15 16.54 -8.62
N LEU A 32 -20.80 15.27 -8.39
CA LEU A 32 -21.77 14.21 -8.19
C LEU A 32 -21.86 13.87 -6.71
N ASN A 33 -23.05 13.94 -6.15
CA ASN A 33 -23.30 13.43 -4.81
C ASN A 33 -23.35 11.89 -4.85
N ALA A 34 -22.20 11.29 -4.61
CA ALA A 34 -22.02 9.83 -4.70
C ALA A 34 -22.00 9.16 -3.32
N GLN A 35 -22.63 9.74 -2.31
CA GLN A 35 -22.78 9.12 -1.00
C GLN A 35 -23.39 7.72 -1.15
N ARG A 36 -22.72 6.71 -0.63
CA ARG A 36 -23.12 5.31 -0.79
C ARG A 36 -24.56 5.03 -0.35
N ASN A 37 -24.98 5.66 0.73
CA ASN A 37 -26.30 5.44 1.32
C ASN A 37 -27.42 6.25 0.62
N ASN A 38 -27.07 7.24 -0.19
CA ASN A 38 -28.03 8.07 -0.94
C ASN A 38 -27.35 8.64 -2.20
N PRO A 39 -27.02 7.78 -3.18
CA PRO A 39 -26.36 8.23 -4.40
C PRO A 39 -27.32 9.07 -5.25
N ASP A 40 -26.81 10.20 -5.79
CA ASP A 40 -27.52 11.01 -6.75
C ASP A 40 -27.87 10.18 -8.01
N GLU A 41 -29.05 10.44 -8.57
CA GLU A 41 -29.47 9.80 -9.82
C GLU A 41 -28.50 10.05 -10.98
N LYS A 42 -27.87 11.22 -11.03
CA LYS A 42 -26.84 11.55 -12.01
C LYS A 42 -25.64 10.62 -11.88
N TYR A 43 -25.18 10.37 -10.65
CA TYR A 43 -24.10 9.45 -10.38
C TYR A 43 -24.43 8.02 -10.84
N LEU A 44 -25.64 7.54 -10.53
CA LEU A 44 -26.09 6.21 -10.95
C LEU A 44 -26.15 6.08 -12.48
N LYS A 45 -26.62 7.10 -13.18
CA LYS A 45 -26.64 7.14 -14.67
C LYS A 45 -25.21 7.07 -15.24
N ILE A 46 -24.28 7.82 -14.66
CA ILE A 46 -22.86 7.79 -15.09
C ILE A 46 -22.25 6.42 -14.81
N LYS A 47 -22.47 5.87 -13.62
CA LYS A 47 -21.99 4.53 -13.26
C LYS A 47 -22.48 3.46 -14.24
N LYS A 48 -23.77 3.48 -14.57
CA LYS A 48 -24.37 2.58 -15.56
C LYS A 48 -23.72 2.72 -16.94
N ARG A 49 -23.56 3.95 -17.43
CA ARG A 49 -22.91 4.23 -18.72
C ARG A 49 -21.45 3.75 -18.76
N LEU A 50 -20.72 3.87 -17.66
CA LEU A 50 -19.35 3.40 -17.56
C LEU A 50 -19.30 1.87 -17.58
N ILE A 51 -20.20 1.19 -16.87
CA ILE A 51 -20.33 -0.27 -16.91
C ILE A 51 -20.58 -0.74 -18.36
N GLU A 52 -21.53 -0.13 -19.05
CA GLU A 52 -21.85 -0.47 -20.44
C GLU A 52 -20.64 -0.29 -21.38
N LYS A 53 -19.88 0.79 -21.24
CA LYS A 53 -18.67 1.04 -22.01
C LYS A 53 -17.59 -0.01 -21.73
N LEU A 54 -17.37 -0.34 -20.45
CA LEU A 54 -16.38 -1.34 -20.04
C LEU A 54 -16.77 -2.74 -20.55
N LEU A 55 -18.03 -3.13 -20.40
CA LEU A 55 -18.55 -4.40 -20.91
C LEU A 55 -18.43 -4.50 -22.44
N ASN A 56 -18.72 -3.43 -23.17
CA ASN A 56 -18.56 -3.39 -24.62
C ASN A 56 -17.08 -3.56 -25.04
N SER A 57 -16.16 -2.98 -24.28
CA SER A 57 -14.72 -3.17 -24.53
C SER A 57 -14.29 -4.60 -24.18
N PHE A 58 -14.78 -5.13 -23.08
CA PHE A 58 -14.52 -6.48 -22.63
C PHE A 58 -15.03 -7.54 -23.61
N LYS A 59 -16.22 -7.33 -24.15
CA LYS A 59 -16.84 -8.19 -25.18
C LYS A 59 -15.99 -8.31 -26.44
N LYS A 60 -15.24 -7.27 -26.81
CA LYS A 60 -14.35 -7.31 -27.97
C LYS A 60 -13.12 -8.22 -27.72
N ILE A 61 -12.69 -8.33 -26.46
CA ILE A 61 -11.51 -9.08 -26.07
C ILE A 61 -11.87 -10.51 -25.71
N LEU A 62 -12.96 -10.72 -24.98
CA LEU A 62 -13.41 -12.00 -24.45
C LEU A 62 -14.91 -12.23 -24.72
N PRO A 63 -15.31 -12.39 -25.99
CA PRO A 63 -16.71 -12.47 -26.38
C PRO A 63 -17.47 -13.64 -25.73
N VAL A 64 -16.82 -14.78 -25.60
CA VAL A 64 -17.42 -15.99 -25.00
C VAL A 64 -17.73 -15.76 -23.51
N VAL A 65 -16.81 -15.15 -22.77
CA VAL A 65 -16.97 -14.90 -21.32
C VAL A 65 -18.12 -13.96 -21.04
N CYS A 66 -18.36 -12.98 -21.91
CA CYS A 66 -19.44 -12.00 -21.73
C CYS A 66 -20.84 -12.63 -21.70
N GLY A 67 -21.03 -13.79 -22.34
CA GLY A 67 -22.31 -14.52 -22.30
C GLY A 67 -22.60 -15.19 -20.96
N HIS A 68 -21.59 -15.29 -20.10
CA HIS A 68 -21.66 -15.98 -18.80
C HIS A 68 -21.52 -15.03 -17.59
N ILE A 69 -21.57 -13.71 -17.82
CA ILE A 69 -21.48 -12.74 -16.73
C ILE A 69 -22.78 -12.77 -15.93
N VAL A 70 -22.69 -13.11 -14.64
CA VAL A 70 -23.84 -13.17 -13.72
C VAL A 70 -23.95 -11.91 -12.84
N ASN A 71 -22.83 -11.23 -12.57
CA ASN A 71 -22.81 -10.01 -11.78
C ASN A 71 -21.72 -9.05 -12.28
N VAL A 72 -22.00 -7.74 -12.17
CA VAL A 72 -21.04 -6.68 -12.49
C VAL A 72 -21.13 -5.59 -11.44
N GLU A 73 -19.99 -5.27 -10.84
CA GLU A 73 -19.87 -4.13 -9.94
C GLU A 73 -18.77 -3.18 -10.43
N LEU A 74 -19.00 -1.88 -10.33
CA LEU A 74 -18.04 -0.85 -10.69
C LEU A 74 -17.65 -0.05 -9.44
N GLY A 75 -16.38 -0.11 -9.06
CA GLY A 75 -15.75 0.86 -8.18
C GLY A 75 -15.39 2.15 -8.95
N THR A 76 -15.62 3.30 -8.35
CA THR A 76 -15.27 4.62 -8.87
C THR A 76 -14.28 5.31 -7.94
N PRO A 77 -13.67 6.45 -8.29
CA PRO A 77 -12.83 7.21 -7.36
C PRO A 77 -13.55 7.53 -6.03
N ILE A 78 -14.85 7.81 -6.07
CA ILE A 78 -15.66 8.04 -4.85
C ILE A 78 -15.76 6.77 -3.99
N THR A 79 -15.76 5.61 -4.60
CA THR A 79 -15.76 4.33 -3.87
C THR A 79 -14.47 4.18 -3.05
N ASN A 80 -13.31 4.55 -3.62
CA ASN A 80 -12.04 4.54 -2.91
C ASN A 80 -12.00 5.58 -1.78
N GLU A 81 -12.52 6.78 -2.04
CA GLU A 81 -12.66 7.80 -0.99
C GLU A 81 -13.48 7.29 0.19
N PHE A 82 -14.60 6.66 -0.09
CA PHE A 82 -15.50 6.16 0.94
C PHE A 82 -14.90 5.03 1.78
N TYR A 83 -14.29 4.03 1.13
CA TYR A 83 -13.85 2.81 1.84
C TYR A 83 -12.49 2.93 2.49
N ILE A 84 -11.57 3.65 1.89
CA ILE A 84 -10.18 3.73 2.34
C ILE A 84 -9.71 5.15 2.60
N ASN A 85 -10.64 6.11 2.61
CA ASN A 85 -10.35 7.54 2.78
C ASN A 85 -9.25 8.05 1.84
N ALA A 86 -9.25 7.53 0.61
CA ALA A 86 -8.25 7.85 -0.40
C ALA A 86 -8.45 9.26 -0.94
N THR A 87 -7.54 10.16 -0.69
CA THR A 87 -7.60 11.54 -1.20
C THR A 87 -7.81 11.55 -2.71
N LYS A 88 -8.90 12.19 -3.18
CA LYS A 88 -9.31 12.20 -4.59
C LYS A 88 -9.41 10.80 -5.21
N GLY A 89 -9.82 9.83 -4.43
CA GLY A 89 -10.03 8.46 -4.90
C GLY A 89 -8.77 7.77 -5.42
N ASN A 90 -7.58 8.17 -4.99
CA ASN A 90 -6.32 7.57 -5.43
C ASN A 90 -6.27 6.06 -5.13
N VAL A 91 -5.51 5.32 -5.94
CA VAL A 91 -5.32 3.86 -5.78
C VAL A 91 -3.95 3.53 -5.23
N TYR A 92 -2.94 4.30 -5.60
CA TYR A 92 -1.53 3.96 -5.37
C TYR A 92 -0.78 4.95 -4.47
N GLY A 93 -1.50 5.67 -3.61
CA GLY A 93 -0.93 6.64 -2.70
C GLY A 93 -0.68 8.01 -3.35
N THR A 94 0.39 8.69 -2.94
CA THR A 94 0.74 10.02 -3.46
C THR A 94 1.07 9.98 -4.94
N GLU A 95 0.88 11.10 -5.62
CA GLU A 95 1.34 11.30 -7.00
C GLU A 95 2.84 10.97 -7.13
N LYS A 96 3.21 10.36 -8.25
CA LYS A 96 4.60 9.99 -8.55
C LYS A 96 5.18 10.93 -9.60
N GLY A 97 5.02 12.23 -9.38
CA GLY A 97 5.64 13.26 -10.20
C GLY A 97 7.18 13.26 -10.06
N PHE A 98 7.87 14.00 -10.92
CA PHE A 98 9.33 14.08 -10.92
C PHE A 98 9.92 14.41 -9.54
N TRP A 99 9.30 15.36 -8.82
CA TRP A 99 9.73 15.80 -7.48
C TRP A 99 9.23 14.93 -6.33
N GLN A 100 8.63 13.77 -6.63
CA GLN A 100 8.09 12.83 -5.63
C GLN A 100 8.58 11.39 -5.86
N THR A 101 9.60 11.22 -6.71
CA THR A 101 10.17 9.90 -7.03
C THR A 101 11.66 9.86 -6.79
N GLY A 102 12.20 8.68 -6.57
CA GLY A 102 13.62 8.44 -6.35
C GLY A 102 14.16 9.22 -5.14
N PRO A 103 15.19 10.05 -5.32
CA PRO A 103 15.80 10.84 -4.24
C PRO A 103 14.84 11.86 -3.60
N PHE A 104 13.81 12.27 -4.32
CA PHE A 104 12.81 13.25 -3.88
C PHE A 104 11.57 12.62 -3.27
N SER A 105 11.51 11.29 -3.17
CA SER A 105 10.39 10.61 -2.52
C SER A 105 10.34 10.90 -1.02
N PHE A 106 9.15 10.84 -0.45
CA PHE A 106 8.98 10.94 0.99
C PHE A 106 9.83 9.90 1.73
N THR A 107 10.41 10.30 2.85
CA THR A 107 11.23 9.41 3.66
C THR A 107 10.40 8.63 4.67
N ASN A 108 10.88 7.46 5.09
CA ASN A 108 10.22 6.68 6.14
C ASN A 108 10.27 7.37 7.51
N LYS A 109 11.20 8.28 7.76
CA LYS A 109 11.29 9.04 9.00
C LYS A 109 10.62 10.39 8.80
N SER A 110 9.65 10.73 9.62
CA SER A 110 9.05 12.06 9.64
C SER A 110 9.94 13.06 10.42
N GLU A 111 9.58 14.33 10.37
CA GLU A 111 10.18 15.39 11.20
C GLU A 111 9.79 15.23 12.67
N ILE A 112 8.69 14.55 12.96
CA ILE A 112 8.20 14.28 14.29
C ILE A 112 9.02 13.13 14.90
N ASN A 113 9.51 13.32 16.11
CA ASN A 113 10.27 12.29 16.82
C ASN A 113 9.42 11.02 17.04
N ASN A 114 10.02 9.86 16.78
CA ASN A 114 9.39 8.53 16.90
C ASN A 114 8.20 8.28 15.97
N LEU A 115 7.95 9.14 15.00
CA LEU A 115 6.95 8.91 13.96
C LEU A 115 7.62 8.42 12.68
N TYR A 116 7.24 7.23 12.25
CA TYR A 116 7.73 6.58 11.04
C TYR A 116 6.58 6.30 10.10
N MET A 117 6.85 6.37 8.81
CA MET A 117 5.87 6.16 7.75
C MET A 117 6.30 5.01 6.85
N CYS A 118 5.34 4.20 6.41
CA CYS A 118 5.54 3.15 5.41
C CYS A 118 4.29 3.03 4.53
N GLY A 119 4.37 2.18 3.52
CA GLY A 119 3.27 1.94 2.59
C GLY A 119 3.45 2.59 1.22
N SER A 120 2.41 2.53 0.42
CA SER A 120 2.43 2.91 -1.00
C SER A 120 2.72 4.40 -1.27
N SER A 121 2.45 5.26 -0.29
CA SER A 121 2.65 6.72 -0.42
C SER A 121 4.10 7.18 -0.24
N ILE A 122 4.98 6.34 0.31
CA ILE A 122 6.32 6.77 0.69
C ILE A 122 7.32 6.71 -0.47
N MET A 123 7.50 5.55 -1.08
CA MET A 123 8.49 5.37 -2.13
C MET A 123 7.92 4.68 -3.35
N SER A 124 7.27 3.54 -3.15
CA SER A 124 6.74 2.72 -4.23
C SER A 124 5.43 2.06 -3.81
N HIS A 125 4.57 1.84 -4.79
CA HIS A 125 3.28 1.20 -4.62
C HIS A 125 3.36 -0.30 -4.97
N GLY A 126 2.21 -0.99 -4.82
CA GLY A 126 2.11 -2.43 -4.98
C GLY A 126 2.65 -3.20 -3.79
N VAL A 127 2.44 -4.51 -3.78
CA VAL A 127 2.80 -5.38 -2.64
C VAL A 127 4.29 -5.28 -2.32
N ALA A 128 5.14 -5.49 -3.32
CA ALA A 128 6.60 -5.46 -3.13
C ALA A 128 7.09 -4.07 -2.67
N GLY A 129 6.61 -3.00 -3.32
CA GLY A 129 7.00 -1.63 -2.98
C GLY A 129 6.58 -1.23 -1.57
N ALA A 130 5.33 -1.46 -1.21
CA ALA A 130 4.81 -1.15 0.13
C ALA A 130 5.50 -1.99 1.21
N SER A 131 5.73 -3.29 0.98
CA SER A 131 6.47 -4.17 1.92
C SER A 131 7.90 -3.70 2.12
N TYR A 132 8.60 -3.31 1.04
CA TYR A 132 9.96 -2.79 1.16
C TYR A 132 10.03 -1.49 1.98
N THR A 133 9.04 -0.60 1.84
CA THR A 133 8.98 0.59 2.72
C THR A 133 8.78 0.22 4.18
N GLY A 134 8.05 -0.86 4.49
CA GLY A 134 7.92 -1.41 5.84
C GLY A 134 9.27 -1.90 6.38
N VAL A 135 10.04 -2.65 5.59
CA VAL A 135 11.39 -3.09 5.94
C VAL A 135 12.31 -1.88 6.20
N LYS A 136 12.24 -0.85 5.36
CA LYS A 136 13.01 0.40 5.58
C LYS A 136 12.63 1.12 6.86
N ALA A 137 11.35 1.19 7.18
CA ALA A 137 10.88 1.79 8.43
C ALA A 137 11.40 0.99 9.64
N ALA A 138 11.26 -0.34 9.61
CA ALA A 138 11.76 -1.22 10.66
C ALA A 138 13.29 -1.09 10.83
N ALA A 139 14.04 -1.06 9.74
CA ALA A 139 15.49 -0.85 9.78
C ALA A 139 15.87 0.46 10.47
N LYS A 140 15.14 1.54 10.18
CA LYS A 140 15.35 2.85 10.83
C LYS A 140 15.03 2.83 12.33
N ILE A 141 13.95 2.18 12.73
CA ILE A 141 13.55 2.02 14.13
C ILE A 141 14.63 1.24 14.89
N LEU A 142 15.07 0.11 14.34
CA LEU A 142 16.07 -0.77 14.94
C LEU A 142 17.49 -0.24 14.83
N GLY A 143 17.74 0.76 13.96
CA GLY A 143 19.10 1.30 13.74
C GLY A 143 20.03 0.34 13.02
N CYS A 144 19.48 -0.51 12.14
CA CYS A 144 20.20 -1.45 11.29
C CYS A 144 20.00 -1.11 9.80
N THR A 145 20.57 -1.90 8.89
CA THR A 145 20.31 -1.78 7.45
C THR A 145 19.19 -2.72 7.04
N GLU A 146 18.56 -2.43 5.88
CA GLU A 146 17.55 -3.30 5.29
C GLU A 146 18.12 -4.71 5.03
N THR A 147 19.36 -4.78 4.58
CA THR A 147 20.05 -6.05 4.34
C THR A 147 20.20 -6.87 5.62
N ASP A 148 20.40 -6.23 6.78
CA ASP A 148 20.48 -6.94 8.05
C ASP A 148 19.15 -7.62 8.41
N LEU A 149 18.03 -6.98 8.08
CA LEU A 149 16.68 -7.54 8.33
C LEU A 149 16.32 -8.66 7.35
N LEU A 150 16.82 -8.57 6.12
CA LEU A 150 16.52 -9.52 5.05
C LEU A 150 17.53 -10.68 4.98
N LYS A 151 18.49 -10.75 5.90
CA LYS A 151 19.40 -11.90 5.98
C LYS A 151 18.63 -13.15 6.31
N THR A 152 18.81 -14.16 5.47
CA THR A 152 18.36 -15.51 5.74
C THR A 152 19.53 -16.37 6.19
N ASP A 153 19.28 -17.32 7.05
CA ASP A 153 20.26 -18.34 7.45
C ASP A 153 20.23 -19.57 6.56
N GLY A 154 19.52 -19.49 5.44
CA GLY A 154 19.37 -20.56 4.48
C GLY A 154 18.29 -21.59 4.80
N THR A 155 17.59 -21.47 5.92
CA THR A 155 16.53 -22.43 6.31
C THR A 155 15.23 -22.23 5.55
N GLN A 156 15.00 -21.07 4.97
CA GLN A 156 13.73 -20.63 4.36
C GLN A 156 12.50 -20.69 5.31
N GLU A 157 12.72 -20.91 6.58
CA GLU A 157 11.66 -20.90 7.58
C GLU A 157 11.26 -19.47 7.94
N ILE A 158 9.95 -19.24 8.01
CA ILE A 158 9.41 -17.99 8.55
C ILE A 158 9.61 -18.01 10.06
N ARG A 159 10.40 -17.08 10.57
CA ARG A 159 10.60 -16.89 12.00
C ARG A 159 9.72 -15.77 12.50
N ILE A 160 8.84 -16.09 13.44
CA ILE A 160 7.95 -15.15 14.10
C ILE A 160 8.52 -14.92 15.51
N TYR A 161 8.73 -13.64 15.84
CA TYR A 161 9.21 -13.23 17.16
C TYR A 161 8.18 -12.32 17.80
N GLU A 162 7.94 -12.48 19.08
CA GLU A 162 7.12 -11.56 19.84
C GLU A 162 7.75 -10.17 19.86
N ALA A 163 6.95 -9.15 19.52
CA ALA A 163 7.46 -7.77 19.41
C ALA A 163 7.86 -7.17 20.77
N GLU A 164 7.17 -7.60 21.82
CA GLU A 164 7.36 -7.09 23.19
C GLU A 164 8.36 -7.89 24.02
N ASP A 165 8.72 -9.10 23.55
CA ASP A 165 9.73 -9.97 24.19
C ASP A 165 10.97 -10.04 23.29
N ASP A 166 12.00 -9.28 23.64
CA ASP A 166 13.25 -9.23 22.89
C ASP A 166 14.20 -10.38 23.22
N SER A 167 13.88 -11.25 24.16
CA SER A 167 14.72 -12.37 24.57
C SER A 167 15.00 -13.36 23.43
N GLN A 168 14.05 -13.51 22.51
CA GLN A 168 14.15 -14.41 21.36
C GLN A 168 14.75 -13.74 20.11
N TRP A 169 15.04 -12.45 20.18
CA TRP A 169 15.55 -11.74 19.02
C TRP A 169 17.00 -12.15 18.71
N PRO A 170 17.38 -12.21 17.42
CA PRO A 170 18.75 -12.53 17.03
C PRO A 170 19.79 -11.59 17.67
N GLU A 171 20.91 -12.15 18.09
CA GLU A 171 21.97 -11.41 18.79
C GLU A 171 22.46 -10.17 18.01
N TRP A 172 22.47 -10.23 16.69
CA TRP A 172 22.89 -9.10 15.86
C TRP A 172 21.95 -7.89 15.99
N ILE A 173 20.65 -8.10 16.26
CA ILE A 173 19.69 -7.01 16.54
C ILE A 173 20.05 -6.37 17.89
N HIS A 174 20.26 -7.16 18.94
CA HIS A 174 20.67 -6.64 20.26
C HIS A 174 21.96 -5.82 20.18
N LYS A 175 22.98 -6.30 19.45
CA LYS A 175 24.23 -5.56 19.24
C LYS A 175 24.00 -4.21 18.54
N LYS A 176 23.13 -4.17 17.56
CA LYS A 176 22.81 -2.92 16.84
C LYS A 176 22.04 -1.92 17.70
N ILE A 177 21.08 -2.38 18.49
CA ILE A 177 20.33 -1.54 19.43
C ILE A 177 21.28 -0.95 20.49
N ALA A 178 22.16 -1.76 21.06
CA ALA A 178 23.15 -1.32 22.02
C ALA A 178 24.09 -0.24 21.44
N LYS A 179 24.55 -0.45 20.20
CA LYS A 179 25.38 0.54 19.50
C LYS A 179 24.64 1.87 19.26
N LYS A 180 23.35 1.82 18.91
CA LYS A 180 22.54 3.00 18.73
C LYS A 180 22.35 3.78 20.04
N LYS A 181 22.04 3.09 21.15
CA LYS A 181 21.89 3.69 22.46
C LYS A 181 23.18 4.42 22.92
N LYS A 182 24.36 3.82 22.67
CA LYS A 182 25.66 4.47 22.95
C LYS A 182 25.87 5.74 22.12
N ARG A 183 25.55 5.72 20.83
CA ARG A 183 25.68 6.91 19.95
C ARG A 183 24.73 8.05 20.36
N THR A 184 23.51 7.73 20.78
CA THR A 184 22.54 8.73 21.24
C THR A 184 23.02 9.37 22.53
N LYS A 185 23.50 8.58 23.52
CA LYS A 185 24.09 9.12 24.77
C LYS A 185 25.30 10.03 24.49
N SER A 186 26.19 9.62 23.59
CA SER A 186 27.34 10.45 23.21
C SER A 186 26.94 11.80 22.62
N LYS A 187 25.94 11.81 21.72
CA LYS A 187 25.44 13.06 21.12
C LYS A 187 24.77 13.97 22.16
N MET A 188 23.96 13.43 23.07
CA MET A 188 23.33 14.23 24.14
C MET A 188 24.39 14.86 25.07
N ASN A 189 25.45 14.12 25.43
CA ASN A 189 26.52 14.67 26.25
C ASN A 189 27.33 15.76 25.53
N THR A 190 27.49 15.65 24.20
CA THR A 190 28.17 16.69 23.41
C THR A 190 27.31 17.96 23.30
N GLU A 191 25.99 17.84 23.20
CA GLU A 191 25.08 18.99 23.14
C GLU A 191 24.92 19.69 24.50
N VAL A 192 25.07 18.97 25.60
CA VAL A 192 25.06 19.56 26.96
C VAL A 192 26.34 20.37 27.20
N ASN A 193 27.50 19.81 26.84
CA ASN A 193 28.80 20.48 27.01
C ASN A 193 29.02 21.67 26.05
N LEU A 194 28.19 21.89 25.07
CA LEU A 194 28.23 23.07 24.18
C LEU A 194 27.31 24.21 24.67
N LYS A 195 26.56 23.97 25.72
CA LYS A 195 25.65 24.97 26.32
C LYS A 195 26.13 25.51 27.69
N GLU A 196 27.25 25.01 28.19
CA GLU A 196 28.03 25.60 29.29
C GLU A 196 29.18 26.46 28.70
#